data_e6c7e840792d205d98b9283ddd0e6930
#
_entry.id   e6c7e840792d205d98b9283ddd0e6930
#
_cell.length_a   1.000
_cell.length_b   1.000
_cell.length_c   1.000
_cell.angle_alpha   90.00
_cell.angle_beta   90.00
_cell.angle_gamma   90.00
#
_symmetry.space_group_name_H-M   'P 1'
#
loop_
_entity.id
_entity.type
_entity.pdbx_description
1 polymer ?
#
loop_
_entity_poly.entity_id
_entity_poly.type
_entity_poly.pdbx_seq_one_letter_code
_entity_poly.pdbx_strand_id
1 'polypeptide(L)'
;MDDGLLVWHVRGFDREHGEFRDFVLTRIKAAIVLEDSTLSEMELEPQDRQWNRFVELELVPHPRIEHSEAIELDYGMTGGALKVEIRAATAGYLLRQWHVDCTKAHSLQGPEYQLWLKNTPTLYGVANLNLAPGFDG
;
A
#
# COMPACT_ATOMS: atom_id res chain seq x y z
N MET A 1 0.68 -4.59 -18.93
CA MET A 1 -0.10 -4.05 -17.83
C MET A 1 0.30 -4.71 -16.53
N ASP A 2 0.72 -3.93 -15.63
CA ASP A 2 0.94 -4.46 -14.32
C ASP A 2 -0.14 -3.97 -13.43
N ASP A 3 -0.85 -4.85 -12.90
CA ASP A 3 -1.65 -4.49 -11.86
C ASP A 3 -1.14 -5.26 -10.69
N GLY A 4 -0.41 -4.83 -9.89
CA GLY A 4 0.15 -5.48 -8.72
C GLY A 4 -0.70 -6.54 -8.05
N LEU A 5 -1.90 -6.80 -8.57
CA LEU A 5 -2.76 -7.86 -8.07
C LEU A 5 -2.30 -9.24 -8.48
N LEU A 6 -1.62 -9.32 -9.62
CA LEU A 6 -1.27 -10.60 -10.24
C LEU A 6 0.18 -10.99 -10.06
N VAL A 7 0.98 -10.16 -9.40
CA VAL A 7 2.39 -10.45 -9.21
C VAL A 7 2.76 -10.47 -7.74
N TRP A 8 3.59 -11.44 -7.40
CA TRP A 8 4.12 -11.54 -6.05
C TRP A 8 5.41 -10.74 -5.93
N HIS A 9 5.59 -10.11 -4.79
CA HIS A 9 6.77 -9.32 -4.49
C HIS A 9 7.53 -9.88 -3.30
N VAL A 10 8.84 -9.74 -3.36
CA VAL A 10 9.73 -10.02 -2.22
C VAL A 10 10.34 -8.69 -1.80
N ARG A 11 10.30 -8.41 -0.51
CA ARG A 11 10.94 -7.22 0.01
C ARG A 11 12.32 -7.56 0.54
N GLY A 12 13.31 -6.78 0.14
CA GLY A 12 14.66 -7.00 0.58
C GLY A 12 15.54 -5.78 0.41
N PHE A 13 16.76 -5.87 0.93
CA PHE A 13 17.72 -4.79 0.80
C PHE A 13 18.45 -4.89 -0.54
N ASP A 14 18.43 -3.81 -1.30
CA ASP A 14 19.12 -3.70 -2.58
C ASP A 14 20.48 -3.05 -2.35
N ARG A 15 21.56 -3.85 -2.39
CA ARG A 15 22.91 -3.36 -2.18
C ARG A 15 23.37 -2.41 -3.28
N GLU A 16 22.86 -2.58 -4.47
CA GLU A 16 23.21 -1.72 -5.58
C GLU A 16 22.72 -0.29 -5.36
N HIS A 17 21.52 -0.15 -4.82
CA HIS A 17 20.92 1.16 -4.55
C HIS A 17 20.99 1.58 -3.09
N GLY A 18 21.42 0.69 -2.19
CA GLY A 18 21.57 1.02 -0.78
C GLY A 18 20.25 1.23 -0.04
N GLU A 19 19.19 0.58 -0.47
CA GLU A 19 17.89 0.77 0.13
C GLU A 19 17.03 -0.48 0.09
N PHE A 20 16.03 -0.56 0.96
CA PHE A 20 15.03 -1.63 0.91
C PHE A 20 14.08 -1.37 -0.25
N ARG A 21 13.82 -2.40 -1.03
CA ARG A 21 12.96 -2.32 -2.22
C ARG A 21 12.11 -3.57 -2.36
N ASP A 22 11.05 -3.44 -3.15
CA ASP A 22 10.23 -4.58 -3.54
C ASP A 22 10.71 -5.12 -4.87
N PHE A 23 10.85 -6.44 -4.94
CA PHE A 23 11.28 -7.13 -6.16
C PHE A 23 10.18 -8.04 -6.64
N VAL A 24 9.90 -8.02 -7.93
CA VAL A 24 8.91 -8.92 -8.53
C VAL A 24 9.49 -10.33 -8.53
N LEU A 25 8.81 -11.26 -7.86
CA LEU A 25 9.29 -12.61 -7.63
C LEU A 25 9.67 -13.33 -8.93
N THR A 26 8.83 -13.20 -9.96
CA THR A 26 9.05 -13.88 -11.24
C THR A 26 10.22 -13.33 -12.04
N ARG A 27 10.76 -12.18 -11.65
CA ARG A 27 11.92 -11.57 -12.32
C ARG A 27 13.24 -11.93 -11.67
N ILE A 28 13.21 -12.72 -10.61
CA ILE A 28 14.41 -13.21 -9.95
C ILE A 28 15.01 -14.34 -10.78
N LYS A 29 16.26 -14.18 -11.22
CA LYS A 29 16.91 -15.13 -12.09
C LYS A 29 17.69 -16.20 -11.35
N ALA A 30 18.19 -15.85 -10.18
CA ALA A 30 18.98 -16.78 -9.37
C ALA A 30 18.85 -16.41 -7.90
N ALA A 31 18.91 -17.42 -7.05
CA ALA A 31 18.87 -17.21 -5.60
C ALA A 31 19.95 -18.07 -4.96
N ILE A 32 20.71 -17.49 -4.05
CA ILE A 32 21.71 -18.19 -3.26
C ILE A 32 21.57 -17.80 -1.81
N VAL A 33 21.87 -18.76 -0.92
CA VAL A 33 21.85 -18.49 0.51
C VAL A 33 23.22 -17.97 0.91
N LEU A 34 23.23 -16.79 1.55
CA LEU A 34 24.46 -16.20 2.05
C LEU A 34 24.68 -16.55 3.51
N GLU A 35 25.94 -16.58 3.92
CA GLU A 35 26.26 -16.75 5.33
C GLU A 35 26.00 -15.46 6.10
N ASP A 36 25.62 -15.56 7.37
CA ASP A 36 25.30 -14.43 8.23
C ASP A 36 26.44 -13.42 8.32
N SER A 37 27.69 -13.89 8.25
CA SER A 37 28.86 -13.03 8.33
C SER A 37 28.97 -12.03 7.18
N THR A 38 28.23 -12.23 6.09
CA THR A 38 28.26 -11.33 4.94
C THR A 38 27.23 -10.20 5.06
N LEU A 39 26.38 -10.23 6.10
CA LEU A 39 25.31 -9.24 6.28
C LEU A 39 25.77 -8.06 7.12
N SER A 40 25.42 -6.87 6.66
CA SER A 40 25.58 -5.65 7.42
C SER A 40 24.34 -5.40 8.27
N GLU A 41 24.49 -4.79 9.42
CA GLU A 41 23.36 -4.44 10.28
C GLU A 41 22.31 -3.59 9.54
N MET A 42 22.77 -2.67 8.67
CA MET A 42 21.86 -1.82 7.89
C MET A 42 20.96 -2.58 6.93
N GLU A 43 21.32 -3.81 6.59
CA GLU A 43 20.58 -4.65 5.66
C GLU A 43 19.49 -5.49 6.34
N LEU A 44 19.44 -5.48 7.65
CA LEU A 44 18.53 -6.31 8.42
C LEU A 44 17.17 -5.66 8.55
N GLU A 45 16.15 -6.50 8.66
CA GLU A 45 14.74 -6.08 8.73
C GLU A 45 14.46 -4.95 9.71
N PRO A 46 15.04 -4.90 10.94
CA PRO A 46 14.76 -3.79 11.84
C PRO A 46 15.11 -2.41 11.30
N GLN A 47 15.97 -2.34 10.29
CA GLN A 47 16.35 -1.07 9.67
C GLN A 47 15.43 -0.66 8.53
N ASP A 48 14.50 -1.50 8.16
CA ASP A 48 13.52 -1.20 7.10
C ASP A 48 12.37 -0.39 7.69
N ARG A 49 12.47 0.94 7.56
CA ARG A 49 11.50 1.86 8.14
C ARG A 49 10.11 1.74 7.52
N GLN A 50 10.04 1.48 6.23
CA GLN A 50 8.75 1.34 5.55
C GLN A 50 8.05 0.06 5.98
N TRP A 51 8.79 -1.00 6.24
CA TRP A 51 8.24 -2.26 6.73
C TRP A 51 7.80 -2.15 8.17
N ASN A 52 8.57 -1.46 9.00
CA ASN A 52 8.30 -1.38 10.44
C ASN A 52 7.38 -0.23 10.85
N ARG A 53 7.07 0.68 9.93
CA ARG A 53 6.12 1.76 10.18
C ARG A 53 4.71 1.28 9.86
N PHE A 54 3.77 1.55 10.76
CA PHE A 54 2.36 1.27 10.52
C PHE A 54 1.61 2.57 10.29
N VAL A 55 0.67 2.54 9.36
CA VAL A 55 -0.23 3.67 9.09
C VAL A 55 -1.66 3.18 9.27
N GLU A 56 -2.53 4.06 9.74
CA GLU A 56 -3.95 3.76 9.87
C GLU A 56 -4.69 4.42 8.72
N LEU A 57 -5.34 3.61 7.90
CA LEU A 57 -6.13 4.08 6.78
C LEU A 57 -7.59 4.17 7.24
N GLU A 58 -8.21 5.31 6.99
CA GLU A 58 -9.64 5.49 7.25
C GLU A 58 -10.38 5.45 5.93
N LEU A 59 -10.98 4.30 5.61
CA LEU A 59 -11.70 4.08 4.36
C LEU A 59 -13.18 4.29 4.58
N VAL A 60 -13.79 5.09 3.71
CA VAL A 60 -15.22 5.35 3.77
C VAL A 60 -15.83 5.08 2.40
N PRO A 61 -17.17 4.89 2.31
CA PRO A 61 -17.80 4.79 1.00
C PRO A 61 -17.50 6.04 0.20
N HIS A 62 -17.25 5.86 -1.10
CA HIS A 62 -16.93 7.01 -1.95
C HIS A 62 -18.06 8.04 -1.91
N PRO A 63 -17.77 9.32 -1.69
CA PRO A 63 -18.83 10.33 -1.50
C PRO A 63 -19.83 10.50 -2.66
N ARG A 64 -19.45 10.08 -3.89
CA ARG A 64 -20.39 10.15 -5.01
C ARG A 64 -21.49 9.10 -4.96
N ILE A 65 -21.34 8.08 -4.11
CA ILE A 65 -22.31 6.99 -4.03
C ILE A 65 -23.47 7.43 -3.15
N GLU A 66 -24.70 7.38 -3.72
CA GLU A 66 -25.89 7.84 -2.99
C GLU A 66 -26.32 6.85 -1.91
N HIS A 67 -26.23 5.54 -2.21
CA HIS A 67 -26.67 4.49 -1.29
C HIS A 67 -25.45 3.73 -0.80
N SER A 68 -24.86 4.22 0.25
CA SER A 68 -23.59 3.68 0.76
C SER A 68 -23.75 2.47 1.67
N GLU A 69 -24.98 2.12 2.05
CA GLU A 69 -25.24 1.04 3.02
C GLU A 69 -24.66 -0.29 2.57
N ALA A 70 -24.77 -0.61 1.27
CA ALA A 70 -24.23 -1.86 0.76
C ALA A 70 -22.71 -1.90 0.91
N ILE A 71 -22.04 -0.78 0.65
CA ILE A 71 -20.59 -0.69 0.80
C ILE A 71 -20.21 -0.86 2.27
N GLU A 72 -20.94 -0.24 3.16
CA GLU A 72 -20.67 -0.36 4.60
C GLU A 72 -20.82 -1.81 5.07
N LEU A 73 -21.82 -2.52 4.55
CA LEU A 73 -22.03 -3.93 4.89
C LEU A 73 -20.94 -4.82 4.30
N ASP A 74 -20.58 -4.59 3.04
CA ASP A 74 -19.58 -5.40 2.34
C ASP A 74 -18.22 -5.35 3.04
N TYR A 75 -17.85 -4.20 3.57
CA TYR A 75 -16.56 -4.01 4.22
C TYR A 75 -16.62 -4.07 5.74
N GLY A 76 -17.79 -4.34 6.31
CA GLY A 76 -17.92 -4.42 7.77
C GLY A 76 -17.61 -3.10 8.48
N MET A 77 -18.01 -1.99 7.90
CA MET A 77 -17.73 -0.68 8.45
C MET A 77 -18.48 -0.41 9.74
N THR A 78 -17.83 0.27 10.67
CA THR A 78 -18.41 0.72 11.92
C THR A 78 -18.42 2.25 11.91
N GLY A 79 -19.60 2.84 12.16
CA GLY A 79 -19.71 4.30 12.12
C GLY A 79 -19.43 4.89 10.75
N GLY A 80 -19.67 4.14 9.69
CA GLY A 80 -19.47 4.59 8.32
C GLY A 80 -18.02 4.55 7.84
N ALA A 81 -17.13 3.89 8.58
CA ALA A 81 -15.73 3.81 8.22
C ALA A 81 -15.12 2.44 8.52
N LEU A 82 -14.13 2.06 7.74
CA LEU A 82 -13.27 0.92 8.02
C LEU A 82 -11.88 1.46 8.31
N LYS A 83 -11.36 1.17 9.49
CA LYS A 83 -10.00 1.56 9.85
C LYS A 83 -9.09 0.37 9.68
N VAL A 84 -8.06 0.53 8.86
CA VAL A 84 -7.10 -0.53 8.55
C VAL A 84 -5.72 -0.08 8.98
N GLU A 85 -5.12 -0.83 9.90
CA GLU A 85 -3.73 -0.61 10.26
C GLU A 85 -2.86 -1.49 9.37
N ILE A 86 -1.93 -0.89 8.65
CA ILE A 86 -1.13 -1.60 7.67
C ILE A 86 0.29 -1.05 7.64
N ARG A 87 1.25 -1.90 7.27
CA ARG A 87 2.63 -1.46 7.11
C ARG A 87 2.75 -0.43 5.98
N ALA A 88 3.56 0.60 6.18
CA ALA A 88 3.77 1.61 5.14
C ALA A 88 4.22 0.98 3.83
N ALA A 89 5.10 -0.03 3.91
CA ALA A 89 5.61 -0.72 2.71
C ALA A 89 4.51 -1.40 1.88
N THR A 90 3.37 -1.73 2.48
CA THR A 90 2.28 -2.42 1.79
C THR A 90 1.07 -1.55 1.53
N ALA A 91 1.04 -0.33 2.06
CA ALA A 91 -0.14 0.53 1.99
C ALA A 91 -0.54 0.86 0.54
N GLY A 92 0.42 1.21 -0.31
CA GLY A 92 0.13 1.55 -1.70
C GLY A 92 -0.47 0.39 -2.48
N TYR A 93 0.03 -0.82 -2.22
CA TYR A 93 -0.50 -2.03 -2.87
C TYR A 93 -1.95 -2.28 -2.48
N LEU A 94 -2.28 -2.16 -1.20
CA LEU A 94 -3.66 -2.35 -0.75
C LEU A 94 -4.59 -1.31 -1.36
N LEU A 95 -4.18 -0.05 -1.35
CA LEU A 95 -4.99 1.03 -1.90
C LEU A 95 -5.28 0.83 -3.38
N ARG A 96 -4.27 0.36 -4.13
CA ARG A 96 -4.42 0.04 -5.54
C ARG A 96 -5.32 -1.17 -5.75
N GLN A 97 -5.10 -2.23 -4.98
CA GLN A 97 -5.85 -3.47 -5.10
C GLN A 97 -7.35 -3.26 -4.83
N TRP A 98 -7.67 -2.41 -3.86
CA TRP A 98 -9.05 -2.14 -3.48
C TRP A 98 -9.65 -0.95 -4.23
N HIS A 99 -8.94 -0.39 -5.20
CA HIS A 99 -9.40 0.76 -5.98
C HIS A 99 -9.88 1.90 -5.08
N VAL A 100 -9.04 2.28 -4.13
CA VAL A 100 -9.38 3.37 -3.22
C VAL A 100 -9.00 4.70 -3.86
N ASP A 101 -9.97 5.63 -3.90
CA ASP A 101 -9.69 6.98 -4.36
C ASP A 101 -8.87 7.69 -3.29
N CYS A 102 -7.64 8.07 -3.62
CA CYS A 102 -6.72 8.73 -2.70
C CYS A 102 -6.56 10.23 -3.01
N THR A 103 -7.47 10.80 -3.81
CA THR A 103 -7.48 12.25 -4.03
C THR A 103 -8.09 12.95 -2.83
N LYS A 104 -7.63 14.15 -2.55
CA LYS A 104 -8.19 14.95 -1.45
C LYS A 104 -9.64 15.32 -1.68
N ALA A 105 -10.02 15.54 -2.93
CA ALA A 105 -11.36 15.97 -3.30
C ALA A 105 -12.26 14.82 -3.76
N HIS A 106 -11.88 13.57 -3.51
CA HIS A 106 -12.60 12.37 -3.96
C HIS A 106 -13.03 12.46 -5.43
N SER A 107 -12.10 12.83 -6.29
CA SER A 107 -12.39 13.19 -7.66
C SER A 107 -12.32 12.06 -8.69
N LEU A 108 -11.90 10.85 -8.31
CA LEU A 108 -11.89 9.72 -9.23
C LEU A 108 -13.31 9.21 -9.43
N GLN A 109 -13.70 9.03 -10.71
CA GLN A 109 -15.10 8.80 -11.05
C GLN A 109 -15.42 7.40 -11.60
N GLY A 110 -14.45 6.54 -11.73
CA GLY A 110 -14.71 5.19 -12.23
C GLY A 110 -15.59 4.39 -11.27
N PRO A 111 -16.47 3.50 -11.79
CA PRO A 111 -17.35 2.71 -10.94
C PRO A 111 -16.61 1.75 -10.01
N GLU A 112 -15.36 1.44 -10.31
CA GLU A 112 -14.52 0.61 -9.45
C GLU A 112 -14.15 1.32 -8.15
N TYR A 113 -14.21 2.66 -8.10
CA TYR A 113 -13.85 3.43 -6.91
C TYR A 113 -15.04 3.52 -5.97
N GLN A 114 -15.24 2.47 -5.19
CA GLN A 114 -16.30 2.42 -4.17
C GLN A 114 -15.85 2.96 -2.82
N LEU A 115 -14.54 3.11 -2.65
CA LEU A 115 -13.94 3.57 -1.40
C LEU A 115 -13.15 4.85 -1.61
N TRP A 116 -13.11 5.68 -0.58
CA TRP A 116 -12.30 6.89 -0.54
C TRP A 116 -11.46 6.89 0.73
N LEU A 117 -10.21 7.28 0.58
CA LEU A 117 -9.32 7.44 1.73
C LEU A 117 -9.55 8.81 2.33
N LYS A 118 -10.21 8.84 3.49
CA LYS A 118 -10.59 10.10 4.12
C LYS A 118 -9.40 10.81 4.75
N ASN A 119 -8.43 10.07 5.27
CA ASN A 119 -7.28 10.64 5.99
C ASN A 119 -6.00 10.55 5.16
N THR A 120 -5.99 11.16 3.97
CA THR A 120 -4.82 11.12 3.09
C THR A 120 -3.50 11.55 3.75
N PRO A 121 -3.47 12.48 4.73
CA PRO A 121 -2.21 12.84 5.38
C PRO A 121 -1.47 11.68 6.07
N THR A 122 -2.16 10.58 6.40
CA THR A 122 -1.51 9.40 6.98
C THR A 122 -0.48 8.79 6.03
N LEU A 123 -0.58 9.07 4.73
CA LEU A 123 0.34 8.55 3.73
C LEU A 123 1.64 9.33 3.64
N TYR A 124 1.78 10.40 4.40
CA TYR A 124 2.99 11.22 4.35
C TYR A 124 4.22 10.37 4.68
N GLY A 125 5.19 10.39 3.79
CA GLY A 125 6.43 9.62 3.97
C GLY A 125 6.35 8.16 3.58
N VAL A 126 5.21 7.67 3.10
CA VAL A 126 5.10 6.32 2.54
C VAL A 126 5.81 6.29 1.19
N ALA A 127 6.67 5.29 0.98
CA ALA A 127 7.56 5.28 -0.19
C ALA A 127 6.85 4.94 -1.51
N ASN A 128 5.79 4.14 -1.47
CA ASN A 128 5.13 3.64 -2.69
C ASN A 128 3.83 4.37 -3.02
N LEU A 129 3.81 5.69 -2.85
CA LEU A 129 2.63 6.51 -3.09
C LEU A 129 2.19 6.54 -4.55
N ASN A 130 3.10 6.22 -5.47
CA ASN A 130 2.76 6.11 -6.88
C ASN A 130 1.75 4.98 -7.16
N LEU A 131 1.57 4.05 -6.23
CA LEU A 131 0.57 2.99 -6.33
C LEU A 131 -0.80 3.43 -5.84
N ALA A 132 -0.87 4.45 -5.00
CA ALA A 132 -2.14 4.93 -4.43
C ALA A 132 -2.91 5.70 -5.49
N PRO A 133 -4.12 5.24 -5.88
CA PRO A 133 -4.85 5.85 -7.00
C PRO A 133 -5.14 7.33 -6.78
N GLY A 134 -4.65 8.15 -7.69
CA GLY A 134 -4.91 9.59 -7.68
C GLY A 134 -4.22 10.38 -6.59
N PHE A 135 -3.35 9.77 -5.80
CA PHE A 135 -2.67 10.50 -4.72
C PHE A 135 -1.83 11.62 -5.32
N ASP A 136 -2.10 12.83 -4.88
CA ASP A 136 -1.47 14.04 -5.41
C ASP A 136 -0.74 14.86 -4.35
N GLY A 137 -0.44 14.25 -3.26
CA GLY A 137 0.34 14.79 -2.27
C GLY A 137 0.31 15.50 -1.24
#